data_00adee75b5d74a796b1d36e3c16122b8
#
_entry.id   00adee75b5d74a796b1d36e3c16122b8
#
_cell.length_a   1.000
_cell.length_b   1.000
_cell.length_c   1.000
_cell.angle_alpha   90.00
_cell.angle_beta   90.00
_cell.angle_gamma   90.00
#
_symmetry.space_group_name_H-M   'P 1'
#
loop_
_entity.id
_entity.type
_entity.pdbx_description
1 polymer ?
#
loop_
_entity_poly.entity_id
_entity_poly.type
_entity_poly.pdbx_seq_one_letter_code
_entity_poly.pdbx_strand_id
1 'polypeptide(L)'
;VGIIDGSKEANTRWLVGLSSANLLHGLFSIKYLMANQATLGKVDPAIYVPVDSVGQTKVFQNTYYIPFGIPIDAYIAPAAFEKLTNSEKRRTLYFAAVAGDDISLRKNLPEINLAEISLFGTAIKDQSKALAARAMKMEHFSQSSIAGSIEVTKPTVLFLSIPYDKGWKAKDNGKKVNLEKIN
;
A
#
# COMPACT_ATOMS: atom_id res chain seq x y z
N VAL A 1 -5.16 -7.37 -12.86
CA VAL A 1 -6.33 -7.17 -12.06
C VAL A 1 -6.55 -5.68 -11.73
N GLY A 2 -7.32 -4.96 -12.53
CA GLY A 2 -7.81 -3.58 -12.58
C GLY A 2 -7.80 -2.60 -11.39
N ILE A 3 -6.88 -2.70 -10.45
CA ILE A 3 -6.73 -1.72 -9.36
C ILE A 3 -6.10 -0.43 -9.86
N ILE A 4 -5.24 -0.56 -10.83
CA ILE A 4 -4.62 0.52 -11.60
C ILE A 4 -5.28 0.47 -12.97
N ASP A 5 -5.81 1.58 -13.47
CA ASP A 5 -6.45 1.62 -14.77
C ASP A 5 -5.52 0.99 -15.81
N GLY A 6 -6.02 -0.07 -16.47
CA GLY A 6 -5.29 -0.93 -17.37
C GLY A 6 -4.86 -0.25 -18.67
N SER A 7 -4.11 0.82 -18.58
CA SER A 7 -3.30 1.27 -19.69
C SER A 7 -2.26 0.18 -19.93
N LYS A 8 -2.28 -0.39 -21.13
CA LYS A 8 -1.27 -1.30 -21.67
C LYS A 8 0.10 -0.86 -21.13
N GLU A 9 0.89 -1.81 -20.63
CA GLU A 9 2.29 -1.58 -20.32
C GLU A 9 2.92 -0.83 -21.48
N ALA A 10 3.00 0.48 -21.33
CA ALA A 10 3.89 1.22 -22.18
C ALA A 10 5.27 0.68 -21.87
N ASN A 11 6.11 0.40 -22.85
CA ASN A 11 7.51 -0.01 -22.75
C ASN A 11 8.37 1.05 -22.02
N THR A 12 7.82 1.73 -21.06
CA THR A 12 8.42 2.77 -20.25
C THR A 12 8.57 2.25 -18.83
N ARG A 13 9.71 2.49 -18.25
CA ARG A 13 10.06 2.16 -16.86
C ARG A 13 9.19 2.90 -15.82
N TRP A 14 8.03 3.43 -16.20
CA TRP A 14 7.16 4.24 -15.37
C TRP A 14 5.88 3.48 -15.08
N LEU A 15 5.44 3.49 -13.84
CA LEU A 15 4.13 3.01 -13.40
C LEU A 15 3.05 3.93 -13.99
N VAL A 16 2.63 3.62 -15.21
CA VAL A 16 1.52 4.32 -15.87
C VAL A 16 0.23 3.90 -15.15
N GLY A 17 -0.59 4.86 -14.73
CA GLY A 17 -1.85 4.60 -14.04
C GLY A 17 -1.83 4.85 -12.53
N LEU A 18 -0.66 4.85 -11.87
CA LEU A 18 -0.59 5.22 -10.46
C LEU A 18 -0.98 6.69 -10.24
N SER A 19 -0.74 7.55 -11.24
CA SER A 19 -1.10 8.97 -11.18
C SER A 19 -2.60 9.25 -11.03
N SER A 20 -3.47 8.31 -11.43
CA SER A 20 -4.93 8.39 -11.25
C SER A 20 -5.42 7.67 -9.99
N ALA A 21 -4.54 7.00 -9.27
CA ALA A 21 -4.84 6.19 -8.09
C ALA A 21 -4.26 6.82 -6.81
N ASN A 22 -4.50 8.12 -6.60
CA ASN A 22 -3.92 8.90 -5.51
C ASN A 22 -4.02 8.22 -4.13
N LEU A 23 -5.12 7.49 -3.88
CA LEU A 23 -5.31 6.77 -2.63
C LEU A 23 -4.24 5.69 -2.41
N LEU A 24 -3.79 5.00 -3.47
CA LEU A 24 -2.75 3.96 -3.35
C LEU A 24 -1.37 4.53 -3.02
N HIS A 25 -1.15 5.83 -3.24
CA HIS A 25 0.14 6.45 -2.95
C HIS A 25 0.57 6.29 -1.48
N GLY A 26 -0.39 6.27 -0.53
CA GLY A 26 -0.12 5.99 0.87
C GLY A 26 0.49 4.61 1.09
N LEU A 27 -0.08 3.57 0.47
CA LEU A 27 0.38 2.18 0.55
C LEU A 27 1.73 1.96 -0.16
N PHE A 28 2.04 2.78 -1.17
CA PHE A 28 3.35 2.76 -1.86
C PHE A 28 4.38 3.66 -1.20
N SER A 29 4.11 4.16 0.01
CA SER A 29 5.01 5.03 0.77
C SER A 29 5.42 6.30 0.02
N ILE A 30 4.55 6.82 -0.84
CA ILE A 30 4.76 8.08 -1.55
C ILE A 30 4.35 9.23 -0.63
N LYS A 31 5.35 9.93 -0.10
CA LYS A 31 5.16 11.03 0.86
C LYS A 31 4.89 12.36 0.18
N TYR A 32 5.58 12.64 -0.91
CA TYR A 32 5.48 13.90 -1.63
C TYR A 32 5.15 13.68 -3.09
N LEU A 33 4.35 14.59 -3.65
CA LEU A 33 4.03 14.67 -5.07
C LEU A 33 4.46 16.04 -5.60
N MET A 34 5.15 16.05 -6.72
CA MET A 34 5.51 17.27 -7.43
C MET A 34 4.62 17.42 -8.66
N ALA A 35 3.97 18.58 -8.81
CA ALA A 35 3.10 18.86 -9.92
C ALA A 35 3.40 20.23 -10.53
N ASN A 36 3.52 20.28 -11.85
CA ASN A 36 3.57 21.49 -12.63
C ASN A 36 2.17 21.87 -13.15
N GLN A 37 2.06 22.97 -13.89
CA GLN A 37 0.78 23.46 -14.42
C GLN A 37 0.01 22.39 -15.22
N ALA A 38 0.69 21.52 -15.99
CA ALA A 38 0.05 20.48 -16.79
C ALA A 38 -0.48 19.29 -15.96
N THR A 39 0.07 19.06 -14.78
CA THR A 39 -0.26 17.90 -13.93
C THR A 39 -1.04 18.29 -12.68
N LEU A 40 -1.16 19.59 -12.39
CA LEU A 40 -1.82 20.11 -11.19
C LEU A 40 -3.27 19.61 -11.04
N GLY A 41 -4.01 19.50 -12.13
CA GLY A 41 -5.40 19.00 -12.13
C GLY A 41 -5.55 17.52 -11.78
N LYS A 42 -4.45 16.77 -11.70
CA LYS A 42 -4.44 15.35 -11.29
C LYS A 42 -4.21 15.16 -9.79
N VAL A 43 -3.90 16.24 -9.07
CA VAL A 43 -3.66 16.20 -7.62
C VAL A 43 -5.01 16.22 -6.92
N ASP A 44 -5.31 15.16 -6.16
CA ASP A 44 -6.54 15.09 -5.37
C ASP A 44 -6.39 15.95 -4.08
N PRO A 45 -7.14 17.05 -3.95
CA PRO A 45 -7.04 17.94 -2.79
C PRO A 45 -7.54 17.31 -1.48
N ALA A 46 -8.29 16.22 -1.54
CA ALA A 46 -8.70 15.46 -0.34
C ALA A 46 -7.55 14.65 0.26
N ILE A 47 -6.53 14.34 -0.56
CA ILE A 47 -5.38 13.51 -0.17
C ILE A 47 -4.12 14.36 0.00
N TYR A 48 -3.95 15.38 -0.82
CA TYR A 48 -2.74 16.15 -0.92
C TYR A 48 -2.90 17.60 -0.46
N VAL A 49 -1.98 18.05 0.39
CA VAL A 49 -1.89 19.45 0.83
C VAL A 49 -0.63 20.09 0.27
N PRO A 50 -0.70 21.34 -0.25
CA PRO A 50 0.48 22.04 -0.71
C PRO A 50 1.39 22.38 0.47
N VAL A 51 2.69 22.14 0.31
CA VAL A 51 3.69 22.40 1.38
C VAL A 51 4.85 23.27 0.91
N ASP A 52 5.14 23.29 -0.42
CA ASP A 52 6.25 24.06 -0.96
C ASP A 52 6.06 24.32 -2.46
N SER A 53 6.94 25.15 -3.04
CA SER A 53 7.04 25.38 -4.48
C SER A 53 8.48 25.67 -4.89
N VAL A 54 8.89 25.10 -6.03
CA VAL A 54 10.20 25.35 -6.64
C VAL A 54 9.97 25.78 -8.09
N GLY A 55 10.15 27.08 -8.36
CA GLY A 55 9.80 27.67 -9.64
C GLY A 55 8.30 27.51 -9.95
N GLN A 56 7.99 26.88 -11.10
CA GLN A 56 6.60 26.60 -11.50
C GLN A 56 6.07 25.24 -11.00
N THR A 57 6.84 24.50 -10.21
CA THR A 57 6.47 23.21 -9.68
C THR A 57 6.02 23.35 -8.22
N LYS A 58 4.81 22.89 -7.93
CA LYS A 58 4.28 22.81 -6.56
C LYS A 58 4.61 21.46 -5.94
N VAL A 59 4.93 21.48 -4.66
CA VAL A 59 5.17 20.28 -3.85
C VAL A 59 4.00 20.07 -2.91
N PHE A 60 3.46 18.85 -2.94
CA PHE A 60 2.32 18.44 -2.13
C PHE A 60 2.72 17.30 -1.21
N GLN A 61 2.24 17.36 0.03
CA GLN A 61 2.38 16.27 1.00
C GLN A 61 1.14 15.40 0.99
N ASN A 62 1.35 14.08 0.95
CA ASN A 62 0.30 13.07 1.05
C ASN A 62 -0.14 12.93 2.52
N THR A 63 -1.39 13.28 2.82
CA THR A 63 -1.97 13.18 4.18
C THR A 63 -2.32 11.73 4.58
N TYR A 64 -2.29 10.79 3.64
CA TYR A 64 -2.47 9.35 3.83
C TYR A 64 -1.13 8.58 3.79
N TYR A 65 -0.01 9.28 3.86
CA TYR A 65 1.31 8.67 3.82
C TYR A 65 1.48 7.62 4.93
N ILE A 66 1.94 6.45 4.56
CA ILE A 66 2.34 5.38 5.47
C ILE A 66 3.82 5.07 5.18
N PRO A 67 4.68 5.03 6.21
CA PRO A 67 6.06 4.61 6.03
C PRO A 67 6.17 3.18 5.48
N PHE A 68 7.30 2.85 4.87
CA PHE A 68 7.57 1.53 4.31
C PHE A 68 7.47 0.42 5.38
N GLY A 69 6.95 -0.75 4.99
CA GLY A 69 6.73 -1.87 5.90
C GLY A 69 5.43 -1.73 6.69
N ILE A 70 4.31 -2.05 6.04
CA ILE A 70 2.96 -1.82 6.56
C ILE A 70 2.42 -3.08 7.22
N PRO A 71 2.03 -3.04 8.52
CA PRO A 71 1.38 -4.16 9.18
C PRO A 71 -0.07 -4.29 8.75
N ILE A 72 -0.45 -5.45 8.24
CA ILE A 72 -1.83 -5.77 7.85
C ILE A 72 -2.31 -6.95 8.70
N ASP A 73 -3.45 -6.78 9.36
CA ASP A 73 -3.94 -7.70 10.39
C ASP A 73 -5.15 -8.52 9.94
N ALA A 74 -5.58 -8.40 8.70
CA ALA A 74 -6.72 -9.13 8.14
C ALA A 74 -6.46 -9.51 6.68
N TYR A 75 -7.27 -10.42 6.15
CA TYR A 75 -7.23 -10.77 4.74
C TYR A 75 -8.62 -10.71 4.10
N ILE A 76 -8.65 -10.65 2.78
CA ILE A 76 -9.82 -10.85 1.94
C ILE A 76 -9.53 -11.94 0.90
N ALA A 77 -10.51 -12.83 0.67
CA ALA A 77 -10.39 -13.84 -0.36
C ALA A 77 -10.42 -13.19 -1.76
N PRO A 78 -9.62 -13.67 -2.75
CA PRO A 78 -9.58 -13.13 -4.10
C PRO A 78 -10.96 -13.08 -4.76
N ALA A 79 -11.78 -14.12 -4.60
CA ALA A 79 -13.12 -14.19 -5.17
C ALA A 79 -14.07 -13.10 -4.60
N ALA A 80 -13.89 -12.70 -3.35
CA ALA A 80 -14.62 -11.59 -2.73
C ALA A 80 -14.07 -10.24 -3.20
N PHE A 81 -12.75 -10.11 -3.27
CA PHE A 81 -12.08 -8.89 -3.74
C PHE A 81 -12.43 -8.55 -5.19
N GLU A 82 -12.52 -9.56 -6.08
CA GLU A 82 -12.87 -9.34 -7.49
C GLU A 82 -14.27 -8.80 -7.71
N LYS A 83 -15.19 -9.03 -6.79
CA LYS A 83 -16.58 -8.50 -6.85
C LYS A 83 -16.65 -7.00 -6.52
N LEU A 84 -15.60 -6.44 -5.95
CA LEU A 84 -15.55 -5.04 -5.55
C LEU A 84 -15.31 -4.13 -6.75
N THR A 85 -15.86 -2.92 -6.70
CA THR A 85 -15.51 -1.83 -7.60
C THR A 85 -14.04 -1.42 -7.40
N ASN A 86 -13.44 -0.75 -8.37
CA ASN A 86 -12.05 -0.27 -8.26
C ASN A 86 -11.85 0.66 -7.05
N SER A 87 -12.85 1.48 -6.71
CA SER A 87 -12.81 2.35 -5.53
C SER A 87 -12.79 1.54 -4.23
N GLU A 88 -13.65 0.54 -4.12
CA GLU A 88 -13.70 -0.36 -2.95
C GLU A 88 -12.42 -1.20 -2.85
N LYS A 89 -11.91 -1.74 -3.96
CA LYS A 89 -10.64 -2.47 -4.00
C LYS A 89 -9.50 -1.63 -3.39
N ARG A 90 -9.35 -0.38 -3.84
CA ARG A 90 -8.32 0.53 -3.33
C ARG A 90 -8.44 0.81 -1.84
N ARG A 91 -9.68 0.97 -1.34
CA ARG A 91 -9.95 1.18 0.09
C ARG A 91 -9.66 -0.07 0.91
N THR A 92 -10.09 -1.22 0.43
CA THR A 92 -9.91 -2.51 1.12
C THR A 92 -8.45 -2.81 1.40
N LEU A 93 -7.52 -2.42 0.52
CA LEU A 93 -6.09 -2.64 0.72
C LEU A 93 -5.48 -1.91 1.93
N TYR A 94 -6.17 -0.93 2.50
CA TYR A 94 -5.78 -0.32 3.78
C TYR A 94 -6.14 -1.17 4.99
N PHE A 95 -7.03 -2.15 4.83
CA PHE A 95 -7.57 -2.96 5.92
C PHE A 95 -7.19 -4.43 5.82
N ALA A 96 -6.98 -4.95 4.61
CA ALA A 96 -6.73 -6.36 4.38
C ALA A 96 -5.79 -6.63 3.21
N ALA A 97 -5.02 -7.70 3.33
CA ALA A 97 -4.26 -8.28 2.22
C ALA A 97 -5.17 -9.20 1.37
N VAL A 98 -4.98 -9.19 0.07
CA VAL A 98 -5.66 -10.18 -0.79
C VAL A 98 -4.88 -11.49 -0.71
N ALA A 99 -5.44 -12.50 -0.06
CA ALA A 99 -4.77 -13.76 0.21
C ALA A 99 -5.32 -14.88 -0.69
N GLY A 100 -4.48 -15.43 -1.57
CA GLY A 100 -4.80 -16.61 -2.39
C GLY A 100 -5.14 -17.86 -1.54
N ASP A 101 -5.60 -18.94 -2.19
CA ASP A 101 -6.10 -20.15 -1.49
C ASP A 101 -5.01 -20.92 -0.75
N ASP A 102 -3.78 -20.78 -1.17
CA ASP A 102 -2.63 -21.59 -0.75
C ASP A 102 -1.81 -20.96 0.38
N ILE A 103 -2.41 -20.05 1.15
CA ILE A 103 -1.64 -19.14 1.97
C ILE A 103 -1.81 -19.43 3.45
N SER A 104 -0.68 -19.59 4.12
CA SER A 104 -0.59 -19.65 5.59
C SER A 104 -1.26 -18.46 6.30
N LEU A 105 -1.44 -17.35 5.60
CA LEU A 105 -2.11 -16.14 6.07
C LEU A 105 -3.53 -16.41 6.56
N ARG A 106 -4.31 -17.20 5.83
CA ARG A 106 -5.70 -17.52 6.18
C ARG A 106 -5.86 -18.24 7.51
N LYS A 107 -4.81 -18.93 7.95
CA LYS A 107 -4.85 -19.65 9.24
C LYS A 107 -4.70 -18.73 10.44
N ASN A 108 -4.08 -17.59 10.26
CA ASN A 108 -3.63 -16.73 11.33
C ASN A 108 -4.29 -15.36 11.36
N LEU A 109 -4.94 -14.95 10.26
CA LEU A 109 -5.59 -13.65 10.14
C LEU A 109 -7.11 -13.80 10.02
N PRO A 110 -7.91 -12.88 10.56
CA PRO A 110 -9.33 -12.83 10.33
C PRO A 110 -9.63 -12.44 8.88
N GLU A 111 -10.66 -13.05 8.31
CA GLU A 111 -11.22 -12.63 7.03
C GLU A 111 -12.18 -11.45 7.23
N ILE A 112 -12.02 -10.40 6.40
CA ILE A 112 -12.97 -9.28 6.43
C ILE A 112 -14.24 -9.62 5.65
N ASN A 113 -15.38 -9.17 6.17
CA ASN A 113 -16.66 -9.32 5.53
C ASN A 113 -16.89 -8.21 4.48
N LEU A 114 -17.50 -8.55 3.34
CA LEU A 114 -17.90 -7.58 2.31
C LEU A 114 -18.81 -6.46 2.85
N ALA A 115 -19.66 -6.76 3.84
CA ALA A 115 -20.53 -5.76 4.48
C ALA A 115 -19.74 -4.67 5.23
N GLU A 116 -18.55 -4.99 5.73
CA GLU A 116 -17.67 -4.03 6.43
C GLU A 116 -17.00 -3.05 5.48
N ILE A 117 -16.81 -3.45 4.22
CA ILE A 117 -16.10 -2.66 3.21
C ILE A 117 -16.82 -1.33 2.92
N SER A 118 -18.14 -1.31 2.99
CA SER A 118 -18.93 -0.09 2.81
C SER A 118 -18.58 0.99 3.84
N LEU A 119 -18.13 0.59 5.03
CA LEU A 119 -17.75 1.48 6.14
C LEU A 119 -16.34 2.04 5.97
N PHE A 120 -15.49 1.43 5.14
CA PHE A 120 -14.09 1.82 4.97
C PHE A 120 -13.93 3.23 4.37
N GLY A 121 -14.94 3.72 3.65
CA GLY A 121 -14.87 5.02 2.98
C GLY A 121 -14.60 6.19 3.92
N THR A 122 -15.17 6.17 5.12
CA THR A 122 -15.02 7.22 6.13
C THR A 122 -13.80 7.01 7.04
N ALA A 123 -13.37 5.76 7.19
CA ALA A 123 -12.32 5.37 8.13
C ALA A 123 -10.88 5.38 7.54
N ILE A 124 -10.69 5.56 6.22
CA ILE A 124 -9.37 5.43 5.57
C ILE A 124 -8.32 6.37 6.16
N LYS A 125 -8.69 7.62 6.44
CA LYS A 125 -7.74 8.60 6.98
C LYS A 125 -7.23 8.19 8.35
N ASP A 126 -8.10 7.69 9.20
CA ASP A 126 -7.72 7.23 10.54
C ASP A 126 -6.98 5.90 10.47
N GLN A 127 -7.39 5.02 9.57
CA GLN A 127 -6.67 3.77 9.28
C GLN A 127 -5.24 4.04 8.76
N SER A 128 -5.05 5.00 7.85
CA SER A 128 -3.70 5.34 7.37
C SER A 128 -2.80 5.84 8.50
N LYS A 129 -3.32 6.64 9.42
CA LYS A 129 -2.59 7.07 10.61
C LYS A 129 -2.26 5.91 11.55
N ALA A 130 -3.23 5.01 11.78
CA ALA A 130 -3.02 3.82 12.62
C ALA A 130 -1.96 2.89 12.03
N LEU A 131 -1.98 2.67 10.71
CA LEU A 131 -0.95 1.92 10.01
C LEU A 131 0.41 2.62 10.06
N ALA A 132 0.45 3.94 9.88
CA ALA A 132 1.69 4.72 9.93
C ALA A 132 2.35 4.66 11.32
N ALA A 133 1.55 4.70 12.39
CA ALA A 133 2.03 4.58 13.76
C ALA A 133 2.65 3.21 14.09
N ARG A 134 2.26 2.18 13.35
CA ARG A 134 2.70 0.79 13.51
C ARG A 134 3.67 0.34 12.41
N ALA A 135 3.99 1.21 11.45
CA ALA A 135 4.87 0.86 10.34
C ALA A 135 6.27 0.48 10.83
N MET A 136 6.95 -0.34 10.04
CA MET A 136 8.32 -0.76 10.32
C MET A 136 9.25 0.45 10.48
N LYS A 137 10.04 0.46 11.53
CA LYS A 137 11.14 1.42 11.69
C LYS A 137 12.30 0.95 10.80
N MET A 138 12.54 1.67 9.72
CA MET A 138 13.61 1.37 8.77
C MET A 138 14.97 1.64 9.40
N GLU A 139 15.85 0.65 9.43
CA GLU A 139 17.22 0.75 9.94
C GLU A 139 18.25 0.74 8.82
N HIS A 140 17.97 0.00 7.76
CA HIS A 140 18.84 -0.11 6.59
C HIS A 140 18.02 -0.27 5.31
N PHE A 141 18.45 0.41 4.25
CA PHE A 141 17.86 0.28 2.91
C PHE A 141 18.96 0.39 1.85
N SER A 142 19.09 -0.64 1.03
CA SER A 142 19.99 -0.66 -0.13
C SER A 142 19.32 -1.37 -1.31
N GLN A 143 20.01 -1.46 -2.43
CA GLN A 143 19.52 -2.18 -3.61
C GLN A 143 19.27 -3.67 -3.37
N SER A 144 19.96 -4.28 -2.42
CA SER A 144 19.93 -5.74 -2.18
C SER A 144 19.54 -6.13 -0.76
N SER A 145 19.34 -5.17 0.13
CA SER A 145 19.07 -5.44 1.53
C SER A 145 18.18 -4.40 2.16
N ILE A 146 17.20 -4.86 2.90
CA ILE A 146 16.28 -4.04 3.70
C ILE A 146 16.26 -4.63 5.11
N ALA A 147 16.46 -3.80 6.12
CA ALA A 147 16.35 -4.20 7.51
C ALA A 147 15.59 -3.14 8.31
N GLY A 148 14.89 -3.58 9.32
CA GLY A 148 14.12 -2.74 10.21
C GLY A 148 13.49 -3.54 11.33
N SER A 149 12.85 -2.85 12.26
CA SER A 149 12.14 -3.43 13.39
C SER A 149 10.67 -3.04 13.35
N ILE A 150 9.82 -3.95 13.77
CA ILE A 150 8.37 -3.73 13.92
C ILE A 150 7.88 -4.39 15.20
N GLU A 151 7.02 -3.68 15.92
CA GLU A 151 6.35 -4.23 17.09
C GLU A 151 4.99 -4.80 16.68
N VAL A 152 4.78 -6.08 16.97
CA VAL A 152 3.52 -6.77 16.70
C VAL A 152 2.99 -7.43 17.97
N THR A 153 1.69 -7.25 18.25
CA THR A 153 1.01 -7.83 19.42
C THR A 153 0.11 -9.00 19.05
N LYS A 154 -0.07 -9.25 17.76
CA LYS A 154 -0.91 -10.32 17.21
C LYS A 154 -0.34 -10.78 15.85
N PRO A 155 -0.78 -11.93 15.32
CA PRO A 155 -0.40 -12.34 13.97
C PRO A 155 -0.68 -11.21 12.96
N THR A 156 0.32 -10.90 12.15
CA THR A 156 0.33 -9.74 11.25
C THR A 156 1.15 -10.08 10.02
N VAL A 157 0.71 -9.62 8.88
CA VAL A 157 1.50 -9.61 7.64
C VAL A 157 2.24 -8.29 7.53
N LEU A 158 3.54 -8.36 7.32
CA LEU A 158 4.32 -7.18 6.93
C LEU A 158 4.28 -7.03 5.41
N PHE A 159 3.48 -6.08 4.94
CA PHE A 159 3.42 -5.71 3.53
C PHE A 159 4.58 -4.79 3.17
N LEU A 160 5.34 -5.18 2.15
CA LEU A 160 6.43 -4.39 1.58
C LEU A 160 6.05 -4.00 0.15
N SER A 161 5.98 -2.71 -0.14
CA SER A 161 5.62 -2.19 -1.47
C SER A 161 6.80 -2.26 -2.46
N ILE A 162 7.36 -3.46 -2.60
CA ILE A 162 8.42 -3.78 -3.56
C ILE A 162 7.96 -4.89 -4.51
N PRO A 163 8.44 -4.91 -5.77
CA PRO A 163 8.15 -6.01 -6.67
C PRO A 163 8.63 -7.34 -6.10
N TYR A 164 7.78 -8.35 -6.16
CA TYR A 164 8.16 -9.70 -5.75
C TYR A 164 9.19 -10.28 -6.72
N ASP A 165 10.26 -10.83 -6.17
CA ASP A 165 11.27 -11.59 -6.90
C ASP A 165 11.64 -12.86 -6.11
N LYS A 166 11.91 -13.96 -6.84
CA LYS A 166 12.30 -15.25 -6.24
C LYS A 166 13.66 -15.19 -5.52
N GLY A 167 14.48 -14.20 -5.82
CA GLY A 167 15.77 -13.96 -5.18
C GLY A 167 15.65 -13.38 -3.77
N TRP A 168 14.54 -12.76 -3.42
CA TRP A 168 14.32 -12.21 -2.08
C TRP A 168 14.27 -13.32 -1.03
N LYS A 169 14.91 -13.07 0.10
CA LYS A 169 14.88 -13.93 1.28
C LYS A 169 14.60 -13.08 2.50
N ALA A 170 13.76 -13.56 3.40
CA ALA A 170 13.45 -12.84 4.63
C ALA A 170 13.85 -13.65 5.86
N LYS A 171 14.21 -12.93 6.91
CA LYS A 171 14.47 -13.47 8.24
C LYS A 171 13.81 -12.58 9.28
N ASP A 172 13.27 -13.21 10.31
CA ASP A 172 12.79 -12.56 11.52
C ASP A 172 13.61 -13.10 12.69
N ASN A 173 14.32 -12.23 13.41
CA ASN A 173 15.23 -12.62 14.51
C ASN A 173 16.18 -13.77 14.12
N GLY A 174 16.74 -13.72 12.90
CA GLY A 174 17.65 -14.72 12.36
C GLY A 174 16.97 -15.97 11.79
N LYS A 175 15.69 -16.20 12.05
CA LYS A 175 14.91 -17.35 11.54
C LYS A 175 14.33 -17.02 10.17
N LYS A 176 14.41 -17.98 9.24
CA LYS A 176 13.83 -17.82 7.90
C LYS A 176 12.31 -17.69 8.01
N VAL A 177 11.74 -16.69 7.34
CA VAL A 177 10.30 -16.53 7.14
C VAL A 177 9.93 -16.62 5.67
N ASN A 178 8.69 -17.03 5.39
CA ASN A 178 8.20 -17.12 4.04
C ASN A 178 7.86 -15.72 3.50
N LEU A 179 8.19 -15.52 2.23
CA LEU A 179 7.75 -14.40 1.44
C LEU A 179 6.64 -14.88 0.51
N GLU A 180 5.54 -14.18 0.51
CA GLU A 180 4.40 -14.49 -0.33
C GLU A 180 4.09 -13.28 -1.22
N LYS A 181 3.77 -13.56 -2.48
CA LYS A 181 3.24 -12.53 -3.38
C LYS A 181 1.78 -12.32 -3.04
N ILE A 182 1.44 -11.10 -2.63
CA ILE A 182 0.06 -10.66 -2.41
C ILE A 182 -0.28 -9.53 -3.38
N ASN A 183 -1.54 -9.49 -3.83
CA ASN A 183 -2.11 -8.50 -4.78
C ASN A 183 -1.63 -8.63 -6.22
#